data_6a96d709b40379eb2e089ff6642f1e5f
#
_entry.id   6a96d709b40379eb2e089ff6642f1e5f
#
_cell.length_a   1.000
_cell.length_b   1.000
_cell.length_c   1.000
_cell.angle_alpha   90.00
_cell.angle_beta   90.00
_cell.angle_gamma   90.00
#
_symmetry.space_group_name_H-M   'P 1'
#
loop_
_entity.id
_entity.type
_entity.pdbx_description
1 polymer ?
#
loop_
_entity_poly.entity_id
_entity_poly.type
_entity_poly.pdbx_seq_one_letter_code
_entity_poly.pdbx_strand_id
1 'polypeptide(L)'
;EVCRTTIAYLEDPNHDLLSTLPAPDFPTGGEILYDRDEMAQIYRTGRGSVKVRARWRHLPKENIIEIYEIPYSTTVEAVIDKVAELVKAGKLREVADMRDETDLSGLKLAIDLKRGADPEQVMQKLFRLTPLCDSFACNFNILIAGNPRVMGVGEILDEWIAWRMECIRRRVFFDLQKKRAKLHLLQGLGKILLDIDRAIAIIRNTEREADVVPNLMAGFDLDEVQANFVAEIKLRNINREYILKRTAETDALEKDIADLEATLESKRRIRGIIIRELKEIIRKYPSPRRTGIVAAESVAQMPAEDLVPDYPVQLFLSREGYFKKITPQSLRMSGEQKYKDGDALSQSFGATNRGELLIFTDRQQVYKAKLCDFADTKASVLGVYLPTVLSMDADEHVLCMVDPGDYRGELLLVFENGKAARIPVSAYETKTNRRRLTGAYSDKSPLV
;
A
#
# COMPACT_ATOMS: atom_id res chain seq x y z
N GLU A 1 2.35 14.97 8.79
CA GLU A 1 2.91 15.25 7.46
C GLU A 1 1.93 16.08 6.63
N VAL A 2 0.69 15.65 6.34
CA VAL A 2 -0.28 16.37 5.48
C VAL A 2 -0.44 17.85 5.84
N CYS A 3 -0.64 18.18 7.14
CA CYS A 3 -0.76 19.59 7.56
C CYS A 3 0.53 20.41 7.28
N ARG A 4 1.71 19.81 7.43
CA ARG A 4 2.98 20.49 7.10
C ARG A 4 3.11 20.74 5.61
N THR A 5 2.75 19.74 4.80
CA THR A 5 2.74 19.87 3.34
C THR A 5 1.76 20.94 2.88
N THR A 6 0.56 20.98 3.46
CA THR A 6 -0.44 22.02 3.14
C THR A 6 0.07 23.40 3.51
N ILE A 7 0.78 23.57 4.64
CA ILE A 7 1.39 24.84 5.02
C ILE A 7 2.47 25.24 4.00
N ALA A 8 3.39 24.34 3.69
CA ALA A 8 4.47 24.61 2.73
C ALA A 8 3.91 24.96 1.34
N TYR A 9 2.88 24.25 0.89
CA TYR A 9 2.20 24.51 -0.39
C TYR A 9 1.45 25.85 -0.38
N LEU A 10 0.88 26.27 0.75
CA LEU A 10 0.26 27.60 0.90
C LEU A 10 1.28 28.74 0.87
N GLU A 11 2.49 28.50 1.39
CA GLU A 11 3.59 29.45 1.40
C GLU A 11 4.30 29.51 0.04
N ASP A 12 4.48 28.36 -0.63
CA ASP A 12 5.07 28.22 -1.97
C ASP A 12 4.28 27.21 -2.82
N PRO A 13 3.51 27.66 -3.83
CA PRO A 13 2.76 26.79 -4.74
C PRO A 13 3.65 25.83 -5.57
N ASN A 14 4.96 26.09 -5.68
CA ASN A 14 5.91 25.21 -6.38
C ASN A 14 6.62 24.22 -5.42
N HIS A 15 6.18 24.16 -4.17
CA HIS A 15 6.75 23.26 -3.19
C HIS A 15 6.73 21.80 -3.66
N ASP A 16 7.89 21.12 -3.56
CA ASP A 16 7.97 19.66 -3.82
C ASP A 16 7.22 18.89 -2.73
N LEU A 17 6.04 18.40 -3.06
CA LEU A 17 5.16 17.68 -2.14
C LEU A 17 5.86 16.46 -1.51
N LEU A 18 6.72 15.75 -2.27
CA LEU A 18 7.43 14.57 -1.77
C LEU A 18 8.46 14.89 -0.67
N SER A 19 8.92 16.13 -0.59
CA SER A 19 9.86 16.55 0.45
C SER A 19 9.23 16.58 1.86
N THR A 20 7.92 16.81 1.95
CA THR A 20 7.16 16.91 3.21
C THR A 20 6.10 15.83 3.40
N LEU A 21 5.70 15.15 2.31
CA LEU A 21 4.78 14.03 2.29
C LEU A 21 5.39 12.93 1.41
N PRO A 22 6.37 12.17 1.90
CA PRO A 22 7.15 11.26 1.07
C PRO A 22 6.34 10.08 0.52
N ALA A 23 5.39 9.54 1.29
CA ALA A 23 4.60 8.36 0.92
C ALA A 23 3.33 8.25 1.77
N PRO A 24 2.38 7.38 1.42
CA PRO A 24 1.27 6.99 2.30
C PRO A 24 1.76 6.50 3.67
N ASP A 25 0.90 6.59 4.68
CA ASP A 25 1.15 6.07 6.02
C ASP A 25 -0.01 5.14 6.42
N PHE A 26 0.29 3.87 6.66
CA PHE A 26 -0.70 2.86 6.93
C PHE A 26 -0.86 2.61 8.44
N PRO A 27 -2.08 2.39 8.94
CA PRO A 27 -2.33 2.14 10.37
C PRO A 27 -1.69 0.84 10.88
N THR A 28 -1.45 -0.12 9.99
CA THR A 28 -0.78 -1.41 10.29
C THR A 28 0.74 -1.31 10.29
N GLY A 29 1.33 -0.14 9.96
CA GLY A 29 2.78 0.01 9.83
C GLY A 29 3.32 -0.60 8.54
N GLY A 30 4.30 -1.49 8.66
CA GLY A 30 5.03 -2.09 7.54
C GLY A 30 6.08 -1.16 6.94
N GLU A 31 6.62 -1.53 5.80
CA GLU A 31 7.63 -0.78 5.06
C GLU A 31 7.26 -0.62 3.60
N ILE A 32 7.26 0.60 3.10
CA ILE A 32 7.08 0.89 1.67
C ILE A 32 8.43 0.70 0.97
N LEU A 33 8.44 -0.08 -0.11
CA LEU A 33 9.55 -0.13 -1.06
C LEU A 33 9.44 1.10 -1.95
N TYR A 34 10.22 2.12 -1.63
CA TYR A 34 10.06 3.47 -2.15
C TYR A 34 10.84 3.65 -3.46
N ASP A 35 10.12 4.03 -4.50
CA ASP A 35 10.65 4.61 -5.73
C ASP A 35 10.10 6.03 -5.85
N ARG A 36 11.01 7.02 -6.03
CA ARG A 36 10.64 8.45 -6.06
C ARG A 36 9.83 8.80 -7.31
N ASP A 37 10.18 8.23 -8.45
CA ASP A 37 9.55 8.55 -9.73
C ASP A 37 8.16 7.95 -9.81
N GLU A 38 7.98 6.71 -9.35
CA GLU A 38 6.67 6.08 -9.22
C GLU A 38 5.77 6.88 -8.25
N MET A 39 6.31 7.31 -7.10
CA MET A 39 5.56 8.10 -6.13
C MET A 39 5.17 9.48 -6.68
N ALA A 40 6.08 10.15 -7.40
CA ALA A 40 5.79 11.41 -8.08
C ALA A 40 4.67 11.26 -9.12
N GLN A 41 4.66 10.14 -9.85
CA GLN A 41 3.59 9.84 -10.80
C GLN A 41 2.24 9.64 -10.10
N ILE A 42 2.21 8.88 -8.98
CA ILE A 42 1.01 8.68 -8.16
C ILE A 42 0.48 10.03 -7.66
N TYR A 43 1.35 10.89 -7.15
CA TYR A 43 0.96 12.21 -6.63
C TYR A 43 0.45 13.15 -7.71
N ARG A 44 0.94 13.01 -8.94
CA ARG A 44 0.48 13.79 -10.10
C ARG A 44 -0.85 13.31 -10.66
N THR A 45 -1.04 11.97 -10.74
CA THR A 45 -2.18 11.38 -11.46
C THR A 45 -3.30 10.88 -10.55
N GLY A 46 -3.02 10.71 -9.26
CA GLY A 46 -3.92 10.07 -8.30
C GLY A 46 -4.07 8.56 -8.49
N ARG A 47 -3.26 7.93 -9.36
CA ARG A 47 -3.32 6.49 -9.66
C ARG A 47 -1.92 5.88 -9.66
N GLY A 48 -1.85 4.62 -9.26
CA GLY A 48 -0.65 3.81 -9.26
C GLY A 48 -0.68 2.75 -8.18
N SER A 49 0.47 2.21 -7.82
CA SER A 49 0.57 1.24 -6.74
C SER A 49 1.89 1.41 -6.00
N VAL A 50 1.87 1.09 -4.72
CA VAL A 50 3.07 1.04 -3.87
C VAL A 50 3.22 -0.35 -3.30
N LYS A 51 4.44 -0.88 -3.28
CA LYS A 51 4.72 -2.15 -2.62
C LYS A 51 4.95 -1.92 -1.14
N VAL A 52 4.24 -2.68 -0.32
CA VAL A 52 4.35 -2.65 1.14
C VAL A 52 4.74 -4.04 1.62
N ARG A 53 5.78 -4.11 2.46
CA ARG A 53 6.23 -5.37 3.06
C ARG A 53 6.07 -5.34 4.57
N ALA A 54 5.95 -6.53 5.15
CA ALA A 54 5.90 -6.76 6.59
C ALA A 54 7.21 -6.36 7.27
N ARG A 55 7.12 -5.99 8.55
CA ARG A 55 8.27 -5.86 9.44
C ARG A 55 8.42 -7.11 10.29
N TRP A 56 9.66 -7.52 10.44
CA TRP A 56 10.00 -8.73 11.13
C TRP A 56 11.31 -8.60 11.90
N ARG A 57 11.55 -9.55 12.80
CA ARG A 57 12.82 -9.72 13.51
C ARG A 57 13.12 -11.20 13.70
N HIS A 58 14.39 -11.55 13.74
CA HIS A 58 14.83 -12.88 14.09
C HIS A 58 15.08 -12.96 15.59
N LEU A 59 14.60 -14.02 16.24
CA LEU A 59 14.85 -14.38 17.63
C LEU A 59 15.79 -15.60 17.67
N PRO A 60 17.14 -15.40 17.75
CA PRO A 60 18.10 -16.49 17.56
C PRO A 60 18.01 -17.59 18.62
N LYS A 61 17.65 -17.25 19.87
CA LYS A 61 17.54 -18.21 20.98
C LYS A 61 16.43 -19.23 20.76
N GLU A 62 15.36 -18.82 20.15
CA GLU A 62 14.16 -19.61 19.91
C GLU A 62 14.14 -20.16 18.47
N ASN A 63 15.02 -19.66 17.61
CA ASN A 63 15.08 -19.94 16.18
C ASN A 63 13.76 -19.59 15.46
N ILE A 64 13.18 -18.44 15.82
CA ILE A 64 11.89 -17.96 15.35
C ILE A 64 12.06 -16.68 14.54
N ILE A 65 11.31 -16.55 13.45
CA ILE A 65 11.01 -15.28 12.80
C ILE A 65 9.72 -14.74 13.41
N GLU A 66 9.78 -13.57 14.03
CA GLU A 66 8.61 -12.85 14.54
C GLU A 66 8.25 -11.72 13.56
N ILE A 67 7.03 -11.76 13.03
CA ILE A 67 6.45 -10.70 12.22
C ILE A 67 5.54 -9.88 13.12
N TYR A 68 5.79 -8.56 13.22
CA TYR A 68 5.08 -7.66 14.13
C TYR A 68 4.31 -6.53 13.43
N GLU A 69 4.49 -6.37 12.12
CA GLU A 69 3.70 -5.47 11.26
C GLU A 69 3.48 -6.15 9.90
N ILE A 70 2.27 -6.06 9.34
CA ILE A 70 1.90 -6.64 8.05
C ILE A 70 1.37 -5.56 7.10
N PRO A 71 1.40 -5.78 5.77
CA PRO A 71 0.77 -4.89 4.81
C PRO A 71 -0.71 -4.66 5.12
N TYR A 72 -1.19 -3.44 4.89
CA TYR A 72 -2.59 -3.06 5.13
C TYR A 72 -3.59 -3.85 4.27
N SER A 73 -3.14 -4.37 3.13
CA SER A 73 -3.95 -5.13 2.17
C SER A 73 -4.21 -6.60 2.57
N THR A 74 -3.59 -7.09 3.65
CA THR A 74 -3.69 -8.51 4.04
C THR A 74 -4.10 -8.69 5.50
N THR A 75 -4.42 -9.93 5.86
CA THR A 75 -4.73 -10.35 7.24
C THR A 75 -3.78 -11.46 7.69
N VAL A 76 -3.70 -11.68 9.01
CA VAL A 76 -2.87 -12.75 9.60
C VAL A 76 -3.30 -14.11 9.09
N GLU A 77 -4.61 -14.35 9.03
CA GLU A 77 -5.19 -15.61 8.55
C GLU A 77 -4.79 -15.91 7.11
N ALA A 78 -4.89 -14.90 6.22
CA ALA A 78 -4.51 -15.08 4.81
C ALA A 78 -3.02 -15.41 4.64
N VAL A 79 -2.16 -14.86 5.52
CA VAL A 79 -0.73 -15.19 5.54
C VAL A 79 -0.51 -16.63 6.02
N ILE A 80 -1.16 -17.04 7.12
CA ILE A 80 -1.06 -18.39 7.68
C ILE A 80 -1.51 -19.44 6.65
N ASP A 81 -2.68 -19.24 6.03
CA ASP A 81 -3.22 -20.15 5.04
C ASP A 81 -2.27 -20.31 3.84
N LYS A 82 -1.71 -19.19 3.38
CA LYS A 82 -0.78 -19.22 2.25
C LYS A 82 0.54 -19.91 2.59
N VAL A 83 1.09 -19.68 3.78
CA VAL A 83 2.29 -20.39 4.26
C VAL A 83 2.02 -21.88 4.39
N ALA A 84 0.87 -22.28 4.96
CA ALA A 84 0.49 -23.70 5.09
C ALA A 84 0.36 -24.38 3.72
N GLU A 85 -0.23 -23.70 2.73
CA GLU A 85 -0.29 -24.19 1.34
C GLU A 85 1.12 -24.44 0.77
N LEU A 86 2.03 -23.46 0.95
CA LEU A 86 3.40 -23.53 0.43
C LEU A 86 4.24 -24.62 1.13
N VAL A 87 4.04 -24.83 2.43
CA VAL A 87 4.67 -25.91 3.19
C VAL A 87 4.19 -27.27 2.69
N LYS A 88 2.86 -27.45 2.50
CA LYS A 88 2.27 -28.68 1.93
C LYS A 88 2.78 -28.94 0.51
N ALA A 89 2.95 -27.89 -0.30
CA ALA A 89 3.50 -27.98 -1.64
C ALA A 89 5.03 -28.20 -1.67
N GLY A 90 5.71 -28.27 -0.50
CA GLY A 90 7.16 -28.45 -0.40
C GLY A 90 8.02 -27.25 -0.82
N LYS A 91 7.40 -26.06 -1.02
CA LYS A 91 8.11 -24.83 -1.42
C LYS A 91 8.75 -24.07 -0.25
N LEU A 92 8.27 -24.28 0.98
CA LEU A 92 8.79 -23.71 2.21
C LEU A 92 9.17 -24.84 3.18
N ARG A 93 10.23 -25.57 2.86
CA ARG A 93 10.68 -26.72 3.65
C ARG A 93 11.39 -26.31 4.94
N GLU A 94 11.85 -25.07 5.01
CA GLU A 94 12.59 -24.48 6.12
C GLU A 94 11.69 -24.13 7.31
N VAL A 95 10.40 -23.95 7.08
CA VAL A 95 9.40 -23.67 8.12
C VAL A 95 9.01 -24.96 8.82
N ALA A 96 9.06 -24.96 10.16
CA ALA A 96 8.64 -26.08 10.99
C ALA A 96 7.21 -25.92 11.46
N ASP A 97 6.83 -24.73 11.96
CA ASP A 97 5.50 -24.39 12.47
C ASP A 97 5.24 -22.88 12.33
N MET A 98 3.98 -22.49 12.44
CA MET A 98 3.56 -21.09 12.41
C MET A 98 2.40 -20.87 13.38
N ARG A 99 2.53 -19.84 14.23
CA ARG A 99 1.54 -19.52 15.26
C ARG A 99 1.17 -18.04 15.26
N ASP A 100 -0.11 -17.75 15.48
CA ASP A 100 -0.56 -16.41 15.82
C ASP A 100 -0.49 -16.24 17.35
N GLU A 101 0.42 -15.40 17.80
CA GLU A 101 0.62 -15.03 19.19
C GLU A 101 0.22 -13.57 19.45
N THR A 102 -0.65 -13.00 18.59
CA THR A 102 -1.16 -11.63 18.71
C THR A 102 -1.89 -11.45 20.04
N ASP A 103 -1.52 -10.41 20.76
CA ASP A 103 -2.08 -10.06 22.06
C ASP A 103 -2.34 -8.55 22.17
N LEU A 104 -2.65 -8.07 23.39
CA LEU A 104 -2.91 -6.65 23.67
C LEU A 104 -1.70 -5.73 23.38
N SER A 105 -0.48 -6.27 23.27
CA SER A 105 0.71 -5.50 22.96
C SER A 105 0.87 -5.24 21.45
N GLY A 106 0.16 -6.00 20.62
CA GLY A 106 0.17 -5.86 19.17
C GLY A 106 0.20 -7.18 18.42
N LEU A 107 0.33 -7.07 17.10
CA LEU A 107 0.46 -8.21 16.20
C LEU A 107 1.77 -8.96 16.45
N LYS A 108 1.67 -10.28 16.54
CA LYS A 108 2.82 -11.18 16.72
C LYS A 108 2.55 -12.50 16.01
N LEU A 109 3.13 -12.66 14.83
CA LEU A 109 3.07 -13.89 14.06
C LEU A 109 4.45 -14.57 14.15
N ALA A 110 4.50 -15.72 14.81
CA ALA A 110 5.72 -16.49 15.06
C ALA A 110 5.87 -17.60 14.02
N ILE A 111 7.03 -17.68 13.36
CA ILE A 111 7.38 -18.72 12.40
C ILE A 111 8.59 -19.47 12.93
N ASP A 112 8.40 -20.72 13.32
CA ASP A 112 9.48 -21.61 13.77
C ASP A 112 10.28 -22.11 12.58
N LEU A 113 11.59 -21.97 12.66
CA LEU A 113 12.51 -22.44 11.63
C LEU A 113 13.09 -23.81 11.97
N LYS A 114 13.32 -24.63 10.96
CA LYS A 114 14.11 -25.86 11.11
C LYS A 114 15.58 -25.51 11.34
N ARG A 115 16.29 -26.42 12.00
CA ARG A 115 17.74 -26.26 12.27
C ARG A 115 18.51 -26.07 10.96
N GLY A 116 19.37 -25.04 10.93
CA GLY A 116 20.19 -24.71 9.77
C GLY A 116 19.51 -23.87 8.67
N ALA A 117 18.26 -23.46 8.87
CA ALA A 117 17.60 -22.53 7.98
C ALA A 117 18.15 -21.10 8.20
N ASP A 118 18.40 -20.39 7.11
CA ASP A 118 18.79 -18.97 7.13
C ASP A 118 17.54 -18.09 7.18
N PRO A 119 17.30 -17.32 8.26
CA PRO A 119 16.11 -16.49 8.42
C PRO A 119 15.92 -15.45 7.31
N GLU A 120 17.02 -14.85 6.83
CA GLU A 120 16.96 -13.85 5.76
C GLU A 120 16.47 -14.47 4.44
N GLN A 121 16.99 -15.63 4.08
CA GLN A 121 16.57 -16.33 2.87
C GLN A 121 15.11 -16.81 2.98
N VAL A 122 14.69 -17.27 4.16
CA VAL A 122 13.29 -17.65 4.39
C VAL A 122 12.36 -16.45 4.24
N MET A 123 12.73 -15.30 4.82
CA MET A 123 11.94 -14.08 4.68
C MET A 123 11.86 -13.58 3.24
N GLN A 124 12.94 -13.65 2.48
CA GLN A 124 12.90 -13.29 1.05
C GLN A 124 11.96 -14.21 0.25
N LYS A 125 11.93 -15.52 0.56
CA LYS A 125 10.94 -16.45 -0.03
C LYS A 125 9.52 -16.08 0.38
N LEU A 126 9.29 -15.78 1.66
CA LEU A 126 8.00 -15.36 2.18
C LEU A 126 7.50 -14.07 1.54
N PHE A 127 8.34 -13.04 1.40
CA PHE A 127 7.99 -11.80 0.72
C PHE A 127 7.57 -12.00 -0.74
N ARG A 128 8.12 -12.99 -1.41
CA ARG A 128 7.81 -13.26 -2.82
C ARG A 128 6.61 -14.16 -3.02
N LEU A 129 6.36 -15.10 -2.11
CA LEU A 129 5.37 -16.16 -2.29
C LEU A 129 4.09 -15.96 -1.48
N THR A 130 4.08 -14.98 -0.58
CA THR A 130 2.97 -14.72 0.35
C THR A 130 2.59 -13.23 0.35
N PRO A 131 1.41 -12.86 0.90
CA PRO A 131 1.00 -11.47 1.05
C PRO A 131 1.81 -10.65 2.08
N LEU A 132 2.92 -11.18 2.63
CA LEU A 132 3.82 -10.40 3.48
C LEU A 132 4.56 -9.29 2.73
N CYS A 133 4.59 -9.34 1.42
CA CYS A 133 4.91 -8.20 0.55
C CYS A 133 3.85 -8.14 -0.54
N ASP A 134 3.08 -7.06 -0.52
CA ASP A 134 1.93 -6.90 -1.40
C ASP A 134 1.90 -5.50 -2.02
N SER A 135 1.17 -5.37 -3.12
CA SER A 135 1.01 -4.14 -3.88
C SER A 135 -0.29 -3.44 -3.48
N PHE A 136 -0.17 -2.27 -2.84
CA PHE A 136 -1.32 -1.45 -2.50
C PHE A 136 -1.67 -0.50 -3.65
N ALA A 137 -2.86 -0.66 -4.24
CA ALA A 137 -3.33 0.19 -5.33
C ALA A 137 -3.78 1.56 -4.79
N CYS A 138 -3.17 2.62 -5.29
CA CYS A 138 -3.55 4.00 -5.03
C CYS A 138 -4.59 4.45 -6.07
N ASN A 139 -5.74 4.93 -5.59
CA ASN A 139 -6.77 5.53 -6.43
C ASN A 139 -7.44 6.66 -5.64
N PHE A 140 -6.98 7.91 -5.85
CA PHE A 140 -7.46 9.07 -5.11
C PHE A 140 -8.75 9.61 -5.75
N ASN A 141 -9.84 8.87 -5.53
CA ASN A 141 -11.16 9.22 -6.01
C ASN A 141 -11.89 10.09 -4.97
N ILE A 142 -12.11 11.34 -5.30
CA ILE A 142 -12.64 12.38 -4.40
C ILE A 142 -13.94 12.96 -4.96
N LEU A 143 -14.87 13.30 -4.09
CA LEU A 143 -16.11 13.98 -4.47
C LEU A 143 -15.91 15.48 -4.48
N ILE A 144 -16.01 16.10 -5.65
CA ILE A 144 -16.01 17.54 -5.82
C ILE A 144 -17.40 17.98 -6.28
N ALA A 145 -18.07 18.78 -5.47
CA ALA A 145 -19.46 19.21 -5.70
C ALA A 145 -20.42 18.03 -6.00
N GLY A 146 -20.21 16.89 -5.33
CA GLY A 146 -21.01 15.67 -5.51
C GLY A 146 -20.59 14.77 -6.67
N ASN A 147 -19.62 15.17 -7.50
CA ASN A 147 -19.12 14.37 -8.62
C ASN A 147 -17.80 13.69 -8.28
N PRO A 148 -17.64 12.37 -8.55
CA PRO A 148 -16.38 11.66 -8.33
C PRO A 148 -15.34 12.09 -9.36
N ARG A 149 -14.13 12.41 -8.89
CA ARG A 149 -12.97 12.76 -9.73
C ARG A 149 -11.73 12.10 -9.17
N VAL A 150 -10.92 11.52 -10.05
CA VAL A 150 -9.58 11.04 -9.68
C VAL A 150 -8.62 12.22 -9.84
N MET A 151 -7.90 12.53 -8.76
CA MET A 151 -7.09 13.75 -8.68
C MET A 151 -5.74 13.45 -8.05
N GLY A 152 -4.71 14.17 -8.49
CA GLY A 152 -3.41 14.18 -7.85
C GLY A 152 -3.43 14.90 -6.48
N VAL A 153 -2.39 14.69 -5.68
CA VAL A 153 -2.31 15.28 -4.33
C VAL A 153 -2.32 16.81 -4.39
N GLY A 154 -1.62 17.41 -5.35
CA GLY A 154 -1.63 18.87 -5.54
C GLY A 154 -3.03 19.40 -5.82
N GLU A 155 -3.75 18.80 -6.76
CA GLU A 155 -5.14 19.18 -7.09
C GLU A 155 -6.08 19.02 -5.87
N ILE A 156 -5.89 17.97 -5.07
CA ILE A 156 -6.66 17.75 -3.82
C ILE A 156 -6.40 18.89 -2.83
N LEU A 157 -5.14 19.30 -2.68
CA LEU A 157 -4.78 20.40 -1.81
C LEU A 157 -5.36 21.74 -2.32
N ASP A 158 -5.35 21.99 -3.62
CA ASP A 158 -5.94 23.19 -4.22
C ASP A 158 -7.44 23.28 -3.94
N GLU A 159 -8.18 22.20 -4.17
CA GLU A 159 -9.63 22.14 -3.89
C GLU A 159 -9.91 22.29 -2.39
N TRP A 160 -9.14 21.64 -1.53
CA TRP A 160 -9.30 21.79 -0.09
C TRP A 160 -9.01 23.22 0.37
N ILE A 161 -7.95 23.84 -0.14
CA ILE A 161 -7.57 25.22 0.19
C ILE A 161 -8.66 26.18 -0.26
N ALA A 162 -9.19 26.02 -1.49
CA ALA A 162 -10.28 26.86 -2.01
C ALA A 162 -11.52 26.76 -1.12
N TRP A 163 -11.92 25.54 -0.79
CA TRP A 163 -13.05 25.30 0.10
C TRP A 163 -12.80 25.87 1.51
N ARG A 164 -11.60 25.68 2.07
CA ARG A 164 -11.26 26.18 3.40
C ARG A 164 -11.25 27.70 3.47
N MET A 165 -10.73 28.34 2.43
CA MET A 165 -10.78 29.81 2.32
C MET A 165 -12.22 30.32 2.34
N GLU A 166 -13.12 29.67 1.63
CA GLU A 166 -14.54 30.02 1.63
C GLU A 166 -15.20 29.80 3.00
N CYS A 167 -14.87 28.70 3.68
CA CYS A 167 -15.34 28.48 5.06
C CYS A 167 -14.91 29.59 6.01
N ILE A 168 -13.65 30.06 5.90
CA ILE A 168 -13.13 31.15 6.72
C ILE A 168 -13.84 32.46 6.37
N ARG A 169 -14.05 32.76 5.09
CA ARG A 169 -14.79 33.95 4.65
C ARG A 169 -16.18 33.97 5.27
N ARG A 170 -16.92 32.87 5.20
CA ARG A 170 -18.27 32.78 5.81
C ARG A 170 -18.23 32.97 7.30
N ARG A 171 -17.26 32.37 8.00
CA ARG A 171 -17.07 32.55 9.44
C ARG A 171 -16.79 34.00 9.79
N VAL A 172 -15.83 34.61 9.14
CA VAL A 172 -15.43 36.02 9.36
C VAL A 172 -16.60 36.97 9.03
N PHE A 173 -17.32 36.70 7.94
CA PHE A 173 -18.51 37.47 7.59
C PHE A 173 -19.60 37.37 8.66
N PHE A 174 -19.89 36.17 9.16
CA PHE A 174 -20.83 35.98 10.25
C PHE A 174 -20.43 36.75 11.51
N ASP A 175 -19.17 36.66 11.92
CA ASP A 175 -18.64 37.39 13.07
C ASP A 175 -18.72 38.90 12.86
N LEU A 176 -18.43 39.37 11.66
CA LEU A 176 -18.56 40.77 11.25
C LEU A 176 -20.01 41.25 11.39
N GLN A 177 -20.97 40.51 10.85
CA GLN A 177 -22.39 40.88 10.94
C GLN A 177 -22.87 40.96 12.38
N LYS A 178 -22.49 39.99 13.21
CA LYS A 178 -22.79 39.96 14.63
C LYS A 178 -22.20 41.14 15.40
N LYS A 179 -20.94 41.53 15.09
CA LYS A 179 -20.31 42.68 15.69
C LYS A 179 -20.91 44.00 15.22
N ARG A 180 -21.23 44.12 13.93
CA ARG A 180 -21.94 45.30 13.37
C ARG A 180 -23.31 45.50 14.00
N ALA A 181 -24.09 44.41 14.18
CA ALA A 181 -25.39 44.50 14.84
C ALA A 181 -25.24 44.97 16.30
N LYS A 182 -24.20 44.45 17.01
CA LYS A 182 -23.93 44.91 18.38
C LYS A 182 -23.48 46.37 18.45
N LEU A 183 -22.59 46.78 17.54
CA LEU A 183 -22.15 48.18 17.41
C LEU A 183 -23.32 49.12 17.14
N HIS A 184 -24.20 48.72 16.24
CA HIS A 184 -25.42 49.51 15.91
C HIS A 184 -26.31 49.76 17.15
N LEU A 185 -26.52 48.75 18.00
CA LEU A 185 -27.26 48.94 19.25
C LEU A 185 -26.53 49.88 20.22
N LEU A 186 -25.20 49.73 20.37
CA LEU A 186 -24.41 50.59 21.22
C LEU A 186 -24.32 52.03 20.75
N GLN A 187 -24.34 52.27 19.41
CA GLN A 187 -24.40 53.62 18.83
C GLN A 187 -25.73 54.30 19.16
N GLY A 188 -26.87 53.57 19.10
CA GLY A 188 -28.17 54.09 19.52
C GLY A 188 -28.17 54.42 21.01
N LEU A 189 -27.61 53.53 21.84
CA LEU A 189 -27.44 53.79 23.28
C LEU A 189 -26.55 55.02 23.53
N GLY A 190 -25.45 55.21 22.77
CA GLY A 190 -24.58 56.38 22.88
C GLY A 190 -25.32 57.70 22.69
N LYS A 191 -26.22 57.79 21.72
CA LYS A 191 -27.08 58.99 21.51
C LYS A 191 -27.96 59.30 22.73
N ILE A 192 -28.53 58.30 23.35
CA ILE A 192 -29.35 58.45 24.55
C ILE A 192 -28.50 58.89 25.77
N LEU A 193 -27.30 58.27 25.96
CA LEU A 193 -26.43 58.56 27.06
C LEU A 193 -25.88 60.00 27.08
N LEU A 194 -25.90 60.68 25.93
CA LEU A 194 -25.58 62.10 25.83
C LEU A 194 -26.66 63.01 26.41
N ASP A 195 -27.94 62.59 26.42
CA ASP A 195 -29.06 63.34 26.96
C ASP A 195 -30.09 62.40 27.62
N ILE A 196 -29.68 61.81 28.74
CA ILE A 196 -30.49 60.82 29.50
C ILE A 196 -31.77 61.43 30.04
N ASP A 197 -31.70 62.66 30.55
CA ASP A 197 -32.86 63.36 31.09
C ASP A 197 -33.97 63.52 30.08
N ARG A 198 -33.63 63.84 28.84
CA ARG A 198 -34.54 63.92 27.73
C ARG A 198 -35.17 62.55 27.40
N ALA A 199 -34.39 61.47 27.43
CA ALA A 199 -34.90 60.13 27.20
C ALA A 199 -35.89 59.70 28.26
N ILE A 200 -35.58 59.95 29.53
CA ILE A 200 -36.48 59.70 30.69
C ILE A 200 -37.73 60.52 30.55
N ALA A 201 -37.62 61.82 30.18
CA ALA A 201 -38.78 62.69 30.00
C ALA A 201 -39.68 62.19 28.87
N ILE A 202 -39.16 61.73 27.74
CA ILE A 202 -39.94 61.15 26.63
C ILE A 202 -40.71 59.92 27.12
N ILE A 203 -40.06 58.97 27.80
CA ILE A 203 -40.68 57.74 28.27
C ILE A 203 -41.77 58.06 29.31
N ARG A 204 -41.48 58.96 30.25
CA ARG A 204 -42.40 59.35 31.34
C ARG A 204 -43.65 60.11 30.81
N ASN A 205 -43.49 60.91 29.79
CA ASN A 205 -44.58 61.71 29.24
C ASN A 205 -45.40 61.02 28.14
N THR A 206 -45.05 59.80 27.76
CA THR A 206 -45.76 58.97 26.80
C THR A 206 -46.94 58.29 27.51
N GLU A 207 -48.16 58.49 27.00
CA GLU A 207 -49.39 57.99 27.63
C GLU A 207 -49.62 56.49 27.43
N ARG A 208 -49.19 55.94 26.28
CA ARG A 208 -49.39 54.53 25.92
C ARG A 208 -48.06 53.85 25.74
N GLU A 209 -47.92 52.62 26.28
CA GLU A 209 -46.71 51.81 26.14
C GLU A 209 -46.29 51.62 24.67
N ALA A 210 -47.23 51.40 23.75
CA ALA A 210 -46.99 51.21 22.34
C ALA A 210 -46.34 52.44 21.65
N ASP A 211 -46.49 53.63 22.19
CA ASP A 211 -45.97 54.89 21.63
C ASP A 211 -44.56 55.24 22.17
N VAL A 212 -44.02 54.49 23.17
CA VAL A 212 -42.69 54.74 23.76
C VAL A 212 -41.59 54.60 22.71
N VAL A 213 -41.60 53.51 21.96
CA VAL A 213 -40.57 53.23 20.91
C VAL A 213 -40.65 54.28 19.80
N PRO A 214 -41.81 54.58 19.18
CA PRO A 214 -41.93 55.65 18.18
C PRO A 214 -41.46 57.02 18.70
N ASN A 215 -41.77 57.38 19.92
CA ASN A 215 -41.37 58.66 20.52
C ASN A 215 -39.84 58.74 20.77
N LEU A 216 -39.22 57.64 21.19
CA LEU A 216 -37.74 57.56 21.29
C LEU A 216 -37.08 57.65 19.93
N MET A 217 -37.63 56.99 18.92
CA MET A 217 -37.16 57.08 17.54
C MET A 217 -37.12 58.53 17.02
N ALA A 218 -38.25 59.23 17.20
CA ALA A 218 -38.36 60.64 16.77
C ALA A 218 -37.49 61.58 17.60
N GLY A 219 -37.36 61.30 18.90
CA GLY A 219 -36.61 62.16 19.84
C GLY A 219 -35.10 62.09 19.65
N PHE A 220 -34.54 60.97 19.25
CA PHE A 220 -33.10 60.75 19.18
C PHE A 220 -32.61 60.29 17.79
N ASP A 221 -33.46 60.29 16.79
CA ASP A 221 -33.15 59.80 15.44
C ASP A 221 -32.56 58.38 15.52
N LEU A 222 -33.37 57.48 16.15
CA LEU A 222 -33.07 56.08 16.29
C LEU A 222 -33.94 55.26 15.33
N ASP A 223 -33.45 54.12 14.91
CA ASP A 223 -34.32 53.11 14.33
C ASP A 223 -35.06 52.28 15.39
N GLU A 224 -36.01 51.48 14.92
CA GLU A 224 -36.85 50.66 15.79
C GLU A 224 -36.04 49.68 16.65
N VAL A 225 -34.98 49.05 16.11
CA VAL A 225 -34.16 48.08 16.80
C VAL A 225 -33.32 48.75 17.91
N GLN A 226 -32.77 49.92 17.64
CA GLN A 226 -32.07 50.76 18.63
C GLN A 226 -33.01 51.27 19.70
N ALA A 227 -34.21 51.76 19.34
CA ALA A 227 -35.17 52.30 20.29
C ALA A 227 -35.73 51.20 21.21
N ASN A 228 -36.03 50.02 20.71
CA ASN A 228 -36.41 48.85 21.52
C ASN A 228 -35.32 48.48 22.51
N PHE A 229 -34.06 48.36 22.05
CA PHE A 229 -32.92 48.06 22.90
C PHE A 229 -32.74 49.05 24.04
N VAL A 230 -32.92 50.33 23.76
CA VAL A 230 -32.84 51.42 24.76
C VAL A 230 -34.00 51.37 25.74
N ALA A 231 -35.25 51.19 25.25
CA ALA A 231 -36.43 51.09 26.11
C ALA A 231 -36.34 49.96 27.16
N GLU A 232 -35.66 48.89 26.85
CA GLU A 232 -35.41 47.72 27.75
C GLU A 232 -34.28 47.90 28.73
N ILE A 233 -33.54 49.03 28.73
CA ILE A 233 -32.43 49.27 29.62
C ILE A 233 -32.89 49.40 31.07
N LYS A 234 -32.31 48.61 31.94
CA LYS A 234 -32.57 48.72 33.37
C LYS A 234 -32.02 50.04 33.93
N LEU A 235 -32.80 50.77 34.71
CA LEU A 235 -32.40 52.03 35.32
C LEU A 235 -31.04 51.98 36.06
N ARG A 236 -30.75 50.86 36.71
CA ARG A 236 -29.44 50.67 37.37
C ARG A 236 -28.22 50.72 36.43
N ASN A 237 -28.42 50.52 35.12
CA ASN A 237 -27.42 50.54 34.08
C ASN A 237 -27.18 51.92 33.49
N ILE A 238 -27.86 52.98 34.03
CA ILE A 238 -27.70 54.38 33.61
C ILE A 238 -26.66 55.10 34.52
N ASN A 239 -25.65 54.37 35.00
CA ASN A 239 -24.61 54.98 35.87
C ASN A 239 -23.31 55.30 35.04
N ARG A 240 -22.46 56.14 35.59
CA ARG A 240 -21.24 56.59 34.95
C ARG A 240 -20.30 55.40 34.59
N GLU A 241 -20.19 54.39 35.41
CA GLU A 241 -19.36 53.24 35.18
C GLU A 241 -19.85 52.44 33.95
N TYR A 242 -21.17 52.20 33.84
CA TYR A 242 -21.79 51.52 32.71
C TYR A 242 -21.55 52.32 31.40
N ILE A 243 -21.70 53.64 31.41
CA ILE A 243 -21.47 54.50 30.27
C ILE A 243 -20.00 54.35 29.78
N LEU A 244 -19.05 54.52 30.68
CA LEU A 244 -17.60 54.41 30.33
C LEU A 244 -17.28 53.02 29.77
N LYS A 245 -17.85 51.95 30.36
CA LYS A 245 -17.70 50.56 29.89
C LYS A 245 -18.25 50.37 28.47
N ARG A 246 -19.40 50.97 28.17
CA ARG A 246 -20.01 50.87 26.86
C ARG A 246 -19.29 51.66 25.79
N THR A 247 -18.76 52.82 26.10
CA THR A 247 -17.90 53.58 25.22
C THR A 247 -16.64 52.82 24.87
N ALA A 248 -15.91 52.25 25.86
CA ALA A 248 -14.75 51.45 25.60
C ALA A 248 -15.04 50.19 24.78
N GLU A 249 -16.27 49.56 24.99
CA GLU A 249 -16.71 48.45 24.22
C GLU A 249 -17.00 48.86 22.75
N THR A 250 -17.53 50.02 22.50
CA THR A 250 -17.76 50.58 21.16
C THR A 250 -16.46 50.75 20.40
N ASP A 251 -15.45 51.38 21.01
CA ASP A 251 -14.12 51.59 20.41
C ASP A 251 -13.43 50.25 20.10
N ALA A 252 -13.59 49.25 20.98
CA ALA A 252 -13.05 47.90 20.73
C ALA A 252 -13.75 47.20 19.58
N LEU A 253 -15.10 47.29 19.49
CA LEU A 253 -15.89 46.73 18.41
C LEU A 253 -15.53 47.37 17.06
N GLU A 254 -15.37 48.69 16.98
CA GLU A 254 -14.95 49.38 15.77
C GLU A 254 -13.62 48.88 15.24
N LYS A 255 -12.64 48.69 16.11
CA LYS A 255 -11.32 48.11 15.75
C LYS A 255 -11.46 46.68 15.25
N ASP A 256 -12.25 45.86 15.97
CA ASP A 256 -12.50 44.48 15.57
C ASP A 256 -13.21 44.39 14.22
N ILE A 257 -14.20 45.23 13.95
CA ILE A 257 -14.92 45.33 12.68
C ILE A 257 -13.98 45.68 11.55
N ALA A 258 -13.13 46.71 11.73
CA ALA A 258 -12.14 47.10 10.75
C ALA A 258 -11.13 45.97 10.44
N ASP A 259 -10.70 45.20 11.45
CA ASP A 259 -9.79 44.05 11.25
C ASP A 259 -10.50 42.90 10.49
N LEU A 260 -11.77 42.62 10.80
CA LEU A 260 -12.56 41.59 10.10
C LEU A 260 -12.82 42.01 8.62
N GLU A 261 -13.11 43.25 8.37
CA GLU A 261 -13.29 43.81 7.00
C GLU A 261 -12.00 43.69 6.20
N ALA A 262 -10.87 44.13 6.76
CA ALA A 262 -9.56 43.99 6.14
C ALA A 262 -9.17 42.50 5.93
N THR A 263 -9.67 41.60 6.77
CA THR A 263 -9.47 40.15 6.61
C THR A 263 -10.27 39.61 5.44
N LEU A 264 -11.53 40.03 5.24
CA LEU A 264 -12.36 39.61 4.10
C LEU A 264 -11.79 40.07 2.75
N GLU A 265 -11.16 41.22 2.70
CA GLU A 265 -10.56 41.79 1.48
C GLU A 265 -9.18 41.15 1.16
N SER A 266 -8.49 40.55 2.14
CA SER A 266 -7.12 40.06 1.98
C SER A 266 -7.05 38.54 1.92
N LYS A 267 -6.83 37.97 0.72
CA LYS A 267 -6.49 36.54 0.55
C LYS A 267 -5.29 36.11 1.40
N ARG A 268 -4.31 36.99 1.58
CA ARG A 268 -3.12 36.74 2.41
C ARG A 268 -3.48 36.54 3.88
N ARG A 269 -4.37 37.38 4.42
CA ARG A 269 -4.81 37.27 5.82
C ARG A 269 -5.60 35.95 6.03
N ILE A 270 -6.47 35.58 5.10
CA ILE A 270 -7.21 34.31 5.15
C ILE A 270 -6.26 33.11 5.11
N ARG A 271 -5.26 33.09 4.21
CA ARG A 271 -4.21 32.07 4.21
C ARG A 271 -3.45 32.01 5.52
N GLY A 272 -3.11 33.15 6.11
CA GLY A 272 -2.45 33.23 7.42
C GLY A 272 -3.29 32.61 8.55
N ILE A 273 -4.62 32.73 8.50
CA ILE A 273 -5.53 32.06 9.44
C ILE A 273 -5.44 30.53 9.27
N ILE A 274 -5.49 30.03 8.03
CA ILE A 274 -5.37 28.59 7.74
C ILE A 274 -4.04 28.05 8.29
N ILE A 275 -2.93 28.72 8.00
CA ILE A 275 -1.59 28.32 8.46
C ILE A 275 -1.54 28.25 9.99
N ARG A 276 -2.10 29.24 10.68
CA ARG A 276 -2.14 29.26 12.15
C ARG A 276 -2.94 28.10 12.73
N GLU A 277 -4.13 27.84 12.15
CA GLU A 277 -4.97 26.72 12.57
C GLU A 277 -4.29 25.37 12.33
N LEU A 278 -3.64 25.16 11.19
CA LEU A 278 -2.89 23.96 10.89
C LEU A 278 -1.69 23.77 11.83
N LYS A 279 -0.97 24.85 12.16
CA LYS A 279 0.14 24.82 13.16
C LYS A 279 -0.39 24.41 14.54
N GLU A 280 -1.58 24.86 14.92
CA GLU A 280 -2.21 24.48 16.17
C GLU A 280 -2.59 22.98 16.19
N ILE A 281 -3.12 22.45 15.08
CA ILE A 281 -3.43 21.02 14.92
C ILE A 281 -2.16 20.18 15.07
N ILE A 282 -1.08 20.57 14.39
CA ILE A 282 0.22 19.87 14.49
C ILE A 282 0.72 19.82 15.94
N ARG A 283 0.55 20.91 16.68
CA ARG A 283 0.97 21.00 18.09
C ARG A 283 0.11 20.13 19.01
N LYS A 284 -1.22 20.15 18.82
CA LYS A 284 -2.17 19.44 19.69
C LYS A 284 -2.26 17.94 19.43
N TYR A 285 -2.06 17.53 18.18
CA TYR A 285 -2.27 16.15 17.74
C TYR A 285 -1.05 15.62 16.98
N PRO A 286 0.13 15.55 17.62
CA PRO A 286 1.30 14.98 16.99
C PRO A 286 1.06 13.49 16.72
N SER A 287 1.27 13.06 15.48
CA SER A 287 1.21 11.66 15.08
C SER A 287 2.50 11.32 14.33
N PRO A 288 3.37 10.47 14.90
CA PRO A 288 4.55 9.98 14.19
C PRO A 288 4.13 9.03 13.07
N ARG A 289 4.93 8.99 12.01
CA ARG A 289 4.76 8.01 10.93
C ARG A 289 4.93 6.59 11.47
N ARG A 290 4.04 5.69 11.10
CA ARG A 290 4.12 4.26 11.44
C ARG A 290 4.83 3.48 10.35
N THR A 291 4.47 3.70 9.09
CA THR A 291 5.02 2.97 7.94
C THR A 291 6.44 3.44 7.64
N GLY A 292 7.39 2.51 7.62
CA GLY A 292 8.78 2.77 7.23
C GLY A 292 8.89 3.04 5.73
N ILE A 293 9.96 3.71 5.34
CA ILE A 293 10.30 3.97 3.95
C ILE A 293 11.68 3.38 3.69
N VAL A 294 11.78 2.47 2.75
CA VAL A 294 13.02 1.78 2.35
C VAL A 294 13.20 1.96 0.86
N ALA A 295 14.38 2.40 0.41
CA ALA A 295 14.65 2.54 -1.01
C ALA A 295 14.51 1.19 -1.73
N ALA A 296 13.74 1.14 -2.80
CA ALA A 296 13.48 -0.11 -3.56
C ALA A 296 14.79 -0.76 -4.05
N GLU A 297 15.76 0.06 -4.45
CA GLU A 297 17.09 -0.38 -4.92
C GLU A 297 17.93 -1.04 -3.81
N SER A 298 17.69 -0.71 -2.55
CA SER A 298 18.45 -1.27 -1.42
C SER A 298 18.00 -2.67 -1.02
N VAL A 299 16.88 -3.16 -1.56
CA VAL A 299 16.33 -4.47 -1.25
C VAL A 299 16.91 -5.51 -2.20
N ALA A 300 17.79 -6.38 -1.68
CA ALA A 300 18.31 -7.51 -2.44
C ALA A 300 17.16 -8.37 -2.97
N GLN A 301 17.01 -8.43 -4.28
CA GLN A 301 16.06 -9.34 -4.93
C GLN A 301 16.74 -10.69 -5.11
N MET A 302 16.18 -11.73 -4.48
CA MET A 302 16.63 -13.10 -4.71
C MET A 302 16.30 -13.50 -6.17
N PRO A 303 17.26 -14.02 -6.97
CA PRO A 303 16.98 -14.55 -8.29
C PRO A 303 15.87 -15.59 -8.26
N ALA A 304 15.10 -15.69 -9.36
CA ALA A 304 13.98 -16.65 -9.42
C ALA A 304 14.43 -18.11 -9.20
N GLU A 305 15.66 -18.41 -9.59
CA GLU A 305 16.27 -19.74 -9.49
C GLU A 305 16.56 -20.13 -8.04
N ASP A 306 16.89 -19.17 -7.18
CA ASP A 306 17.17 -19.43 -5.76
C ASP A 306 15.92 -19.72 -4.93
N LEU A 307 14.75 -19.46 -5.45
CA LEU A 307 13.47 -19.80 -4.80
C LEU A 307 13.10 -21.26 -4.94
N VAL A 308 13.66 -21.96 -5.92
CA VAL A 308 13.46 -23.39 -6.10
C VAL A 308 14.34 -24.11 -5.09
N PRO A 309 13.78 -24.91 -4.18
CA PRO A 309 14.59 -25.68 -3.24
C PRO A 309 15.47 -26.66 -4.03
N ASP A 310 16.78 -26.65 -3.74
CA ASP A 310 17.72 -27.60 -4.32
C ASP A 310 17.94 -28.76 -3.36
N TYR A 311 17.80 -29.97 -3.87
CA TYR A 311 18.00 -31.21 -3.13
C TYR A 311 18.25 -32.36 -4.12
N PRO A 312 18.99 -33.39 -3.68
CA PRO A 312 19.24 -34.54 -4.54
C PRO A 312 17.96 -35.34 -4.80
N VAL A 313 17.85 -35.83 -6.02
CA VAL A 313 16.75 -36.67 -6.48
C VAL A 313 17.29 -37.82 -7.30
N GLN A 314 16.59 -38.96 -7.30
CA GLN A 314 16.83 -40.08 -8.18
C GLN A 314 15.74 -40.12 -9.24
N LEU A 315 16.16 -40.16 -10.49
CA LEU A 315 15.25 -40.17 -11.66
C LEU A 315 15.13 -41.62 -12.18
N PHE A 316 13.95 -41.97 -12.65
CA PHE A 316 13.65 -43.25 -13.27
C PHE A 316 12.81 -43.01 -14.51
N LEU A 317 13.23 -43.62 -15.63
CA LEU A 317 12.49 -43.64 -16.88
C LEU A 317 12.19 -45.11 -17.23
N SER A 318 10.92 -45.41 -17.52
CA SER A 318 10.52 -46.70 -18.04
C SER A 318 10.59 -46.76 -19.58
N ARG A 319 10.58 -47.96 -20.16
CA ARG A 319 10.59 -48.17 -21.61
C ARG A 319 9.40 -47.56 -22.34
N GLU A 320 8.23 -47.54 -21.67
CA GLU A 320 7.02 -46.92 -22.22
C GLU A 320 6.91 -45.38 -21.97
N GLY A 321 7.94 -44.75 -21.38
CA GLY A 321 7.99 -43.29 -21.18
C GLY A 321 7.36 -42.78 -19.89
N TYR A 322 7.19 -43.64 -18.88
CA TYR A 322 6.81 -43.21 -17.53
C TYR A 322 8.04 -42.70 -16.78
N PHE A 323 7.90 -41.52 -16.16
CA PHE A 323 8.97 -40.85 -15.44
C PHE A 323 8.64 -40.69 -13.96
N LYS A 324 9.63 -40.92 -13.11
CA LYS A 324 9.54 -40.69 -11.67
C LYS A 324 10.73 -39.87 -11.18
N LYS A 325 10.44 -38.91 -10.29
CA LYS A 325 11.44 -38.17 -9.53
C LYS A 325 11.23 -38.53 -8.05
N ILE A 326 12.20 -39.18 -7.42
CA ILE A 326 12.10 -39.73 -6.07
C ILE A 326 13.22 -39.17 -5.21
N THR A 327 12.89 -38.67 -4.01
CA THR A 327 13.91 -38.23 -3.06
C THR A 327 14.66 -39.43 -2.46
N PRO A 328 15.98 -39.32 -2.12
CA PRO A 328 16.73 -40.40 -1.52
C PRO A 328 16.11 -40.96 -0.23
N GLN A 329 15.45 -40.10 0.54
CA GLN A 329 14.71 -40.52 1.73
C GLN A 329 13.53 -41.41 1.40
N SER A 330 12.71 -40.99 0.43
CA SER A 330 11.58 -41.80 -0.02
C SER A 330 12.01 -43.10 -0.65
N LEU A 331 13.15 -43.11 -1.35
CA LEU A 331 13.70 -44.31 -1.98
C LEU A 331 14.18 -45.34 -0.94
N ARG A 332 14.85 -44.91 0.15
CA ARG A 332 15.30 -45.78 1.24
C ARG A 332 14.16 -46.46 1.99
N MET A 333 13.00 -45.82 2.05
CA MET A 333 11.80 -46.32 2.72
C MET A 333 10.89 -47.12 1.81
N SER A 334 11.23 -47.24 0.52
CA SER A 334 10.41 -47.88 -0.49
C SER A 334 10.85 -49.29 -0.82
N GLY A 335 9.88 -50.14 -1.16
CA GLY A 335 10.13 -51.44 -1.78
C GLY A 335 10.52 -51.34 -3.24
N GLU A 336 10.14 -52.33 -4.03
CA GLU A 336 10.37 -52.37 -5.47
C GLU A 336 9.65 -51.25 -6.24
N GLN A 337 10.26 -50.86 -7.38
CA GLN A 337 9.67 -49.86 -8.29
C GLN A 337 8.48 -50.46 -9.04
N LYS A 338 7.33 -49.81 -8.95
CA LYS A 338 6.14 -50.20 -9.72
C LYS A 338 6.24 -49.72 -11.17
N TYR A 339 6.06 -50.63 -12.10
CA TYR A 339 5.91 -50.35 -13.55
C TYR A 339 4.53 -50.78 -14.02
N LYS A 340 4.14 -50.34 -15.20
CA LYS A 340 2.95 -50.87 -15.90
C LYS A 340 3.18 -52.30 -16.33
N ASP A 341 2.11 -53.12 -16.49
CA ASP A 341 2.24 -54.50 -16.92
C ASP A 341 2.91 -54.57 -18.29
N GLY A 342 4.06 -55.32 -18.35
CA GLY A 342 4.85 -55.45 -19.56
C GLY A 342 5.93 -54.37 -19.73
N ASP A 343 5.93 -53.30 -18.91
CA ASP A 343 6.95 -52.26 -18.91
C ASP A 343 8.10 -52.55 -17.98
N ALA A 344 9.28 -51.96 -18.21
CA ALA A 344 10.46 -52.14 -17.44
C ALA A 344 11.32 -50.85 -17.33
N LEU A 345 12.24 -50.80 -16.39
CA LEU A 345 13.20 -49.73 -16.27
C LEU A 345 14.04 -49.61 -17.53
N SER A 346 14.12 -48.39 -18.08
CA SER A 346 15.01 -48.01 -19.17
C SER A 346 16.28 -47.32 -18.62
N GLN A 347 16.10 -46.25 -17.83
CA GLN A 347 17.20 -45.46 -17.29
C GLN A 347 16.93 -45.04 -15.84
N SER A 348 18.04 -44.93 -15.06
CA SER A 348 17.99 -44.32 -13.73
C SER A 348 19.32 -43.65 -13.42
N PHE A 349 19.27 -42.42 -12.92
CA PHE A 349 20.43 -41.67 -12.45
C PHE A 349 20.06 -40.63 -11.41
N GLY A 350 21.09 -40.16 -10.68
CA GLY A 350 20.91 -39.09 -9.68
C GLY A 350 21.02 -37.71 -10.34
N ALA A 351 20.22 -36.76 -9.86
CA ALA A 351 20.24 -35.37 -10.29
C ALA A 351 19.88 -34.45 -9.10
N THR A 352 19.79 -33.14 -9.34
CA THR A 352 19.28 -32.18 -8.36
C THR A 352 17.95 -31.59 -8.79
N ASN A 353 17.10 -31.19 -7.84
CA ASN A 353 15.79 -30.65 -8.16
C ASN A 353 15.81 -29.35 -9.01
N ARG A 354 16.92 -28.61 -8.98
CA ARG A 354 17.13 -27.41 -9.83
C ARG A 354 17.64 -27.76 -11.22
N GLY A 355 18.05 -29.00 -11.46
CA GLY A 355 18.62 -29.46 -12.73
C GLY A 355 17.63 -29.33 -13.89
N GLU A 356 18.19 -29.33 -15.10
CA GLU A 356 17.45 -29.48 -16.35
C GLU A 356 17.54 -30.93 -16.85
N LEU A 357 16.61 -31.32 -17.68
CA LEU A 357 16.59 -32.62 -18.32
C LEU A 357 16.38 -32.46 -19.83
N LEU A 358 17.24 -33.09 -20.62
CA LEU A 358 17.07 -33.24 -22.06
C LEU A 358 16.43 -34.62 -22.34
N ILE A 359 15.29 -34.62 -22.99
CA ILE A 359 14.52 -35.85 -23.29
C ILE A 359 14.52 -36.02 -24.79
N PHE A 360 15.23 -37.06 -25.26
CA PHE A 360 15.35 -37.41 -26.68
C PHE A 360 14.22 -38.32 -27.11
N THR A 361 13.68 -38.08 -28.30
CA THR A 361 12.56 -38.85 -28.86
C THR A 361 12.93 -39.44 -30.25
N ASP A 362 12.20 -40.44 -30.69
CA ASP A 362 12.34 -41.12 -31.99
C ASP A 362 12.02 -40.24 -33.20
N ARG A 363 11.48 -39.02 -32.96
CA ARG A 363 11.12 -38.05 -34.03
C ARG A 363 12.15 -36.92 -34.19
N GLN A 364 13.42 -37.17 -33.89
CA GLN A 364 14.54 -36.19 -33.97
C GLN A 364 14.28 -34.92 -33.17
N GLN A 365 13.57 -35.05 -32.04
CA GLN A 365 13.23 -33.94 -31.15
C GLN A 365 13.90 -34.13 -29.81
N VAL A 366 14.22 -33.00 -29.18
CA VAL A 366 14.66 -32.97 -27.80
C VAL A 366 13.77 -32.01 -27.00
N TYR A 367 13.19 -32.50 -25.95
CA TYR A 367 12.42 -31.70 -25.02
C TYR A 367 13.29 -31.30 -23.84
N LYS A 368 13.24 -30.00 -23.49
CA LYS A 368 13.89 -29.45 -22.31
C LYS A 368 12.88 -29.30 -21.20
N ALA A 369 13.17 -29.85 -20.05
CA ALA A 369 12.30 -29.77 -18.89
C ALA A 369 13.12 -29.45 -17.63
N LYS A 370 12.60 -28.58 -16.74
CA LYS A 370 13.19 -28.36 -15.44
C LYS A 370 12.71 -29.44 -14.47
N LEU A 371 13.60 -30.04 -13.69
CA LEU A 371 13.23 -31.09 -12.75
C LEU A 371 12.28 -30.59 -11.64
N CYS A 372 12.33 -29.31 -11.32
CA CYS A 372 11.40 -28.69 -10.37
C CYS A 372 9.95 -28.61 -10.88
N ASP A 373 9.71 -28.72 -12.20
CA ASP A 373 8.35 -28.74 -12.78
C ASP A 373 7.63 -30.08 -12.53
N PHE A 374 8.39 -31.14 -12.16
CA PHE A 374 7.84 -32.45 -11.82
C PHE A 374 7.67 -32.61 -10.31
N ALA A 375 6.54 -33.13 -9.88
CA ALA A 375 6.31 -33.44 -8.47
C ALA A 375 7.19 -34.63 -8.02
N ASP A 376 7.62 -34.63 -6.74
CA ASP A 376 8.25 -35.78 -6.14
C ASP A 376 7.26 -36.93 -6.04
N THR A 377 7.68 -38.14 -6.42
CA THR A 377 6.85 -39.34 -6.46
C THR A 377 7.36 -40.42 -5.49
N LYS A 378 6.63 -41.54 -5.39
CA LYS A 378 7.03 -42.73 -4.62
C LYS A 378 7.31 -43.90 -5.56
N ALA A 379 8.09 -44.87 -5.11
CA ALA A 379 8.35 -46.09 -5.87
C ALA A 379 7.08 -46.87 -6.23
N SER A 380 6.07 -46.83 -5.36
CA SER A 380 4.80 -47.57 -5.49
C SER A 380 3.82 -47.04 -6.54
N VAL A 381 4.09 -45.87 -7.16
CA VAL A 381 3.25 -45.29 -8.24
C VAL A 381 3.90 -45.48 -9.60
N LEU A 382 3.11 -45.38 -10.68
CA LEU A 382 3.64 -45.48 -12.06
C LEU A 382 4.49 -44.26 -12.45
N GLY A 383 4.25 -43.09 -11.83
CA GLY A 383 4.88 -41.83 -12.20
C GLY A 383 4.06 -41.07 -13.25
N VAL A 384 4.68 -40.08 -13.89
CA VAL A 384 4.04 -39.25 -14.93
C VAL A 384 4.38 -39.78 -16.32
N TYR A 385 3.44 -39.79 -17.23
CA TYR A 385 3.65 -40.18 -18.62
C TYR A 385 4.17 -38.96 -19.40
N LEU A 386 5.46 -39.00 -19.77
CA LEU A 386 6.17 -37.86 -20.38
C LEU A 386 5.50 -37.34 -21.67
N PRO A 387 5.04 -38.22 -22.61
CA PRO A 387 4.38 -37.72 -23.82
C PRO A 387 3.19 -36.80 -23.53
N THR A 388 2.39 -37.09 -22.50
CA THR A 388 1.27 -36.23 -22.11
C THR A 388 1.74 -34.93 -21.47
N VAL A 389 2.69 -35.00 -20.53
CA VAL A 389 3.17 -33.82 -19.78
C VAL A 389 3.90 -32.84 -20.67
N LEU A 390 4.68 -33.34 -21.64
CA LEU A 390 5.46 -32.54 -22.56
C LEU A 390 4.71 -32.18 -23.86
N SER A 391 3.45 -32.62 -23.98
CA SER A 391 2.61 -32.40 -25.17
C SER A 391 3.34 -32.84 -26.46
N MET A 392 3.86 -34.07 -26.43
CA MET A 392 4.55 -34.68 -27.58
C MET A 392 3.55 -34.96 -28.71
N ASP A 393 4.06 -35.10 -29.92
CA ASP A 393 3.23 -35.45 -31.07
C ASP A 393 2.65 -36.89 -30.94
N ALA A 394 1.58 -37.18 -31.67
CA ALA A 394 1.02 -38.53 -31.72
C ALA A 394 2.09 -39.50 -32.27
N ASP A 395 2.19 -40.66 -31.65
CA ASP A 395 3.17 -41.72 -32.01
C ASP A 395 4.66 -41.28 -31.85
N GLU A 396 4.94 -40.35 -31.00
CA GLU A 396 6.30 -39.96 -30.58
C GLU A 396 6.65 -40.68 -29.28
N HIS A 397 7.83 -41.34 -29.26
CA HIS A 397 8.30 -42.12 -28.12
C HIS A 397 9.58 -41.56 -27.53
N VAL A 398 9.68 -41.62 -26.22
CA VAL A 398 10.90 -41.24 -25.49
C VAL A 398 11.94 -42.34 -25.66
N LEU A 399 13.13 -41.98 -26.15
CA LEU A 399 14.26 -42.88 -26.28
C LEU A 399 15.12 -42.87 -25.01
N CYS A 400 15.56 -41.68 -24.59
CA CYS A 400 16.41 -41.51 -23.42
C CYS A 400 16.28 -40.11 -22.81
N MET A 401 16.77 -39.97 -21.60
CA MET A 401 16.93 -38.70 -20.91
C MET A 401 18.39 -38.48 -20.53
N VAL A 402 18.82 -37.22 -20.60
CA VAL A 402 20.18 -36.78 -20.31
C VAL A 402 20.14 -35.59 -19.36
N ASP A 403 20.93 -35.62 -18.30
CA ASP A 403 21.22 -34.46 -17.48
C ASP A 403 22.33 -33.63 -18.19
N PRO A 404 22.05 -32.43 -18.67
CA PRO A 404 23.03 -31.60 -19.35
C PRO A 404 24.06 -30.99 -18.39
N GLY A 405 23.81 -31.03 -17.05
CA GLY A 405 24.65 -30.37 -16.07
C GLY A 405 24.86 -28.89 -16.38
N ASP A 406 26.13 -28.51 -16.54
CA ASP A 406 26.56 -27.17 -16.93
C ASP A 406 26.70 -26.98 -18.48
N TYR A 407 26.10 -27.88 -19.22
CA TYR A 407 26.19 -27.95 -20.71
C TYR A 407 27.61 -28.16 -21.27
N ARG A 408 28.55 -28.61 -20.44
CA ARG A 408 29.89 -28.97 -20.85
C ARG A 408 29.97 -30.46 -21.22
N GLY A 409 30.89 -30.79 -22.10
CA GLY A 409 31.06 -32.15 -22.57
C GLY A 409 30.37 -32.42 -23.89
N GLU A 410 30.27 -33.70 -24.25
CA GLU A 410 29.82 -34.14 -25.57
C GLU A 410 28.93 -35.37 -25.43
N LEU A 411 27.93 -35.46 -26.30
CA LEU A 411 27.08 -36.63 -26.50
C LEU A 411 27.56 -37.42 -27.70
N LEU A 412 27.67 -38.72 -27.56
CA LEU A 412 27.88 -39.64 -28.63
C LEU A 412 26.56 -40.29 -29.01
N LEU A 413 26.01 -39.93 -30.13
CA LEU A 413 24.77 -40.51 -30.69
C LEU A 413 25.15 -41.65 -31.65
N VAL A 414 24.60 -42.83 -31.44
CA VAL A 414 24.83 -44.02 -32.26
C VAL A 414 23.54 -44.35 -33.00
N PHE A 415 23.64 -44.68 -34.27
CA PHE A 415 22.52 -44.95 -35.16
C PHE A 415 22.50 -46.40 -35.64
N GLU A 416 21.35 -46.95 -35.95
CA GLU A 416 21.15 -48.33 -36.42
C GLU A 416 22.03 -48.68 -37.64
N ASN A 417 22.32 -47.67 -38.51
CA ASN A 417 23.18 -47.86 -39.69
C ASN A 417 24.68 -47.95 -39.34
N GLY A 418 25.04 -48.08 -38.08
CA GLY A 418 26.43 -48.18 -37.60
C GLY A 418 27.22 -46.87 -37.59
N LYS A 419 26.58 -45.74 -37.91
CA LYS A 419 27.23 -44.42 -37.84
C LYS A 419 27.07 -43.85 -36.45
N ALA A 420 28.03 -43.01 -36.04
CA ALA A 420 28.00 -42.28 -34.81
C ALA A 420 28.21 -40.78 -35.06
N ALA A 421 27.55 -39.93 -34.27
CA ALA A 421 27.76 -38.50 -34.27
C ALA A 421 28.16 -38.01 -32.88
N ARG A 422 29.20 -37.18 -32.85
CA ARG A 422 29.67 -36.53 -31.62
C ARG A 422 29.16 -35.10 -31.61
N ILE A 423 28.33 -34.74 -30.62
CA ILE A 423 27.68 -33.44 -30.54
C ILE A 423 28.01 -32.81 -29.19
N PRO A 424 28.50 -31.55 -29.12
CA PRO A 424 28.70 -30.88 -27.86
C PRO A 424 27.34 -30.65 -27.17
N VAL A 425 27.26 -30.88 -25.84
CA VAL A 425 26.03 -30.68 -25.05
C VAL A 425 25.54 -29.24 -25.18
N SER A 426 26.46 -28.28 -25.31
CA SER A 426 26.15 -26.87 -25.53
C SER A 426 25.30 -26.58 -26.79
N ALA A 427 25.27 -27.51 -27.77
CA ALA A 427 24.38 -27.38 -28.93
C ALA A 427 22.88 -27.41 -28.56
N TYR A 428 22.54 -27.97 -27.39
CA TYR A 428 21.20 -28.03 -26.86
C TYR A 428 20.88 -26.89 -25.84
N GLU A 429 21.87 -26.05 -25.54
CA GLU A 429 21.69 -24.85 -24.74
C GLU A 429 20.94 -23.78 -25.54
N THR A 430 19.85 -23.26 -25.00
CA THR A 430 19.06 -22.23 -25.67
C THR A 430 18.99 -20.97 -24.80
N LYS A 431 19.23 -19.80 -25.37
CA LYS A 431 19.09 -18.49 -24.71
C LYS A 431 17.64 -18.11 -24.39
N THR A 432 16.67 -18.85 -24.93
CA THR A 432 15.25 -18.65 -24.72
C THR A 432 14.64 -19.90 -24.08
N ASN A 433 13.51 -19.75 -23.35
CA ASN A 433 12.77 -20.86 -22.74
C ASN A 433 12.11 -21.78 -23.79
N ARG A 434 12.85 -22.18 -24.81
CA ARG A 434 12.38 -23.12 -25.81
C ARG A 434 12.32 -24.51 -25.17
N ARG A 435 11.12 -25.06 -25.02
CA ARG A 435 10.91 -26.38 -24.43
C ARG A 435 11.08 -27.53 -25.42
N ARG A 436 10.96 -27.28 -26.73
CA ARG A 436 11.04 -28.28 -27.81
C ARG A 436 12.07 -27.84 -28.86
N LEU A 437 13.03 -28.68 -29.12
CA LEU A 437 14.04 -28.53 -30.14
C LEU A 437 13.76 -29.54 -31.26
N THR A 438 13.49 -29.06 -32.47
CA THR A 438 13.21 -29.89 -33.65
C THR A 438 14.45 -30.06 -34.50
N GLY A 439 14.63 -31.22 -35.15
CA GLY A 439 15.82 -31.50 -35.94
C GLY A 439 17.06 -31.56 -35.08
N ALA A 440 16.96 -32.06 -33.84
CA ALA A 440 18.03 -32.04 -32.86
C ALA A 440 19.15 -33.05 -33.11
N TYR A 441 18.92 -34.01 -34.01
CA TYR A 441 19.90 -34.99 -34.50
C TYR A 441 19.50 -35.50 -35.89
N SER A 442 20.38 -36.33 -36.56
CA SER A 442 20.16 -36.77 -37.93
C SER A 442 18.94 -37.68 -38.07
N ASP A 443 18.16 -37.47 -39.12
CA ASP A 443 16.98 -38.24 -39.54
C ASP A 443 17.29 -39.43 -40.47
N LYS A 444 18.60 -39.61 -40.84
CA LYS A 444 19.00 -40.60 -41.83
C LYS A 444 18.92 -42.06 -41.35
N SER A 445 18.82 -42.28 -40.07
CA SER A 445 18.68 -43.60 -39.45
C SER A 445 18.19 -43.45 -38.02
N PRO A 446 17.42 -44.40 -37.48
CA PRO A 446 17.00 -44.40 -36.08
C PRO A 446 18.18 -44.28 -35.11
N LEU A 447 17.99 -43.56 -34.00
CA LEU A 447 18.92 -43.52 -32.88
C LEU A 447 18.73 -44.76 -32.03
N VAL A 448 19.88 -45.38 -31.61
CA VAL A 448 19.88 -46.63 -30.81
C VAL A 448 20.25 -46.36 -29.38
#